data_2cd4cb020dcd0f3194d54237043594a2
#
_entry.id   2cd4cb020dcd0f3194d54237043594a2
#
_cell.length_a   1.000
_cell.length_b   1.000
_cell.length_c   1.000
_cell.angle_alpha   90.00
_cell.angle_beta   90.00
_cell.angle_gamma   90.00
#
_symmetry.space_group_name_H-M   'P 1'
#
loop_
_entity.id
_entity.type
_entity.pdbx_description
1 polymer ?
#
loop_
_entity_poly.entity_id
_entity_poly.type
_entity_poly.pdbx_seq_one_letter_code
_entity_poly.pdbx_strand_id
1 'polypeptide(L)'
;MPDKETQERAEEDKREGKAPSTQAGEFVREEMHHVREGKHGARSTKQAIAIGLSKARRAGVKLRAPRKGKAPAATRRKAARDVRRGKSRKKPSATRARAVRKALKREGHRAATKKSLARQARSAAARRSAASRSRAAKKAAATRKKR
;
A
#
# COMPACT_ATOMS: atom_id res chain seq x y z
N MET A 1 5.25 -12.32 5.00
CA MET A 1 6.44 -11.54 4.61
C MET A 1 6.18 -11.05 3.20
N PRO A 2 6.68 -9.89 2.78
CA PRO A 2 6.67 -9.50 1.38
C PRO A 2 7.51 -10.46 0.55
N ASP A 3 7.13 -10.66 -0.72
CA ASP A 3 7.88 -11.48 -1.64
C ASP A 3 9.24 -10.83 -1.95
N LYS A 4 10.27 -11.65 -2.19
CA LYS A 4 11.64 -11.18 -2.42
C LYS A 4 11.70 -10.25 -3.64
N GLU A 5 11.05 -10.63 -4.73
CA GLU A 5 10.94 -9.85 -5.97
C GLU A 5 10.30 -8.47 -5.74
N THR A 6 9.29 -8.37 -4.86
CA THR A 6 8.67 -7.09 -4.51
C THR A 6 9.63 -6.17 -3.74
N GLN A 7 10.45 -6.76 -2.87
CA GLN A 7 11.47 -5.99 -2.15
C GLN A 7 12.56 -5.49 -3.09
N GLU A 8 13.03 -6.35 -4.01
CA GLU A 8 14.03 -6.00 -5.02
C GLU A 8 13.55 -4.85 -5.91
N ARG A 9 12.30 -4.91 -6.43
CA ARG A 9 11.71 -3.80 -7.22
C ARG A 9 11.60 -2.50 -6.42
N ALA A 10 11.21 -2.59 -5.17
CA ALA A 10 11.11 -1.41 -4.31
C ALA A 10 12.50 -0.79 -3.99
N GLU A 11 13.54 -1.62 -3.88
CA GLU A 11 14.92 -1.17 -3.71
C GLU A 11 15.49 -0.57 -5.00
N GLU A 12 15.12 -1.10 -6.16
CA GLU A 12 15.46 -0.53 -7.46
C GLU A 12 14.81 0.84 -7.62
N ASP A 13 13.50 0.96 -7.35
CA ASP A 13 12.79 2.24 -7.32
C ASP A 13 13.47 3.27 -6.39
N LYS A 14 14.01 2.81 -5.27
CA LYS A 14 14.75 3.65 -4.33
C LYS A 14 16.09 4.09 -4.91
N ARG A 15 16.85 3.19 -5.57
CA ARG A 15 18.13 3.49 -6.24
C ARG A 15 17.93 4.51 -7.36
N GLU A 16 16.83 4.39 -8.10
CA GLU A 16 16.43 5.35 -9.15
C GLU A 16 15.90 6.69 -8.58
N GLY A 17 15.91 6.89 -7.27
CA GLY A 17 15.44 8.12 -6.63
C GLY A 17 13.92 8.32 -6.67
N LYS A 18 13.13 7.27 -6.97
CA LYS A 18 11.67 7.35 -6.99
C LYS A 18 11.10 7.62 -5.59
N ALA A 19 9.96 8.31 -5.54
CA ALA A 19 9.32 8.68 -4.29
C ALA A 19 8.94 7.44 -3.44
N PRO A 20 8.96 7.54 -2.10
CA PRO A 20 8.55 6.44 -1.21
C PRO A 20 7.15 5.91 -1.47
N SER A 21 6.25 6.74 -2.02
CA SER A 21 4.91 6.30 -2.45
C SER A 21 4.96 5.37 -3.65
N THR A 22 5.91 5.53 -4.57
CA THR A 22 6.14 4.64 -5.71
C THR A 22 6.69 3.31 -5.22
N GLN A 23 7.75 3.33 -4.41
CA GLN A 23 8.32 2.14 -3.77
C GLN A 23 7.25 1.34 -3.02
N ALA A 24 6.38 2.01 -2.26
CA ALA A 24 5.27 1.36 -1.55
C ALA A 24 4.20 0.81 -2.49
N GLY A 25 4.10 1.33 -3.71
CA GLY A 25 3.20 0.85 -4.76
C GLY A 25 3.47 -0.61 -5.12
N GLU A 26 4.73 -1.06 -5.10
CA GLU A 26 5.09 -2.46 -5.38
C GLU A 26 4.46 -3.43 -4.38
N PHE A 27 4.45 -3.07 -3.10
CA PHE A 27 3.79 -3.87 -2.05
C PHE A 27 2.26 -3.88 -2.17
N VAL A 28 1.67 -2.78 -2.63
CA VAL A 28 0.23 -2.75 -2.91
C VAL A 28 -0.10 -3.60 -4.12
N ARG A 29 0.75 -3.59 -5.15
CA ARG A 29 0.63 -4.44 -6.33
C ARG A 29 0.70 -5.92 -5.94
N GLU A 30 1.69 -6.34 -5.16
CA GLU A 30 1.80 -7.69 -4.61
C GLU A 30 0.51 -8.10 -3.89
N GLU A 31 0.00 -7.25 -3.02
CA GLU A 31 -1.22 -7.53 -2.26
C GLU A 31 -2.45 -7.74 -3.16
N MET A 32 -2.56 -6.94 -4.23
CA MET A 32 -3.63 -7.11 -5.22
C MET A 32 -3.49 -8.43 -5.99
N HIS A 33 -2.27 -8.86 -6.31
CA HIS A 33 -2.00 -10.16 -6.93
C HIS A 33 -2.39 -11.30 -5.98
N HIS A 34 -1.98 -11.25 -4.71
CA HIS A 34 -2.33 -12.27 -3.71
C HIS A 34 -3.84 -12.44 -3.55
N VAL A 35 -4.60 -11.33 -3.55
CA VAL A 35 -6.07 -11.39 -3.49
C VAL A 35 -6.66 -11.99 -4.76
N ARG A 36 -6.14 -11.65 -5.95
CA ARG A 36 -6.61 -12.21 -7.23
C ARG A 36 -6.31 -13.71 -7.38
N GLU A 37 -5.14 -14.13 -6.92
CA GLU A 37 -4.69 -15.51 -6.95
C GLU A 37 -5.32 -16.38 -5.85
N GLY A 38 -6.15 -15.81 -5.00
CA GLY A 38 -6.84 -16.54 -3.94
C GLY A 38 -5.95 -16.94 -2.76
N LYS A 39 -4.72 -16.41 -2.64
CA LYS A 39 -3.85 -16.65 -1.47
C LYS A 39 -4.52 -16.20 -0.17
N HIS A 40 -5.31 -15.14 -0.24
CA HIS A 40 -6.23 -14.64 0.79
C HIS A 40 -7.20 -13.62 0.16
N GLY A 41 -8.25 -13.24 0.89
CA GLY A 41 -9.19 -12.20 0.48
C GLY A 41 -8.94 -10.86 1.16
N ALA A 42 -9.81 -9.91 0.85
CA ALA A 42 -9.90 -8.63 1.53
C ALA A 42 -11.34 -8.13 1.48
N ARG A 43 -11.85 -7.61 2.60
CA ARG A 43 -13.20 -7.05 2.72
C ARG A 43 -13.45 -5.86 1.80
N SER A 44 -12.41 -5.10 1.49
CA SER A 44 -12.49 -3.93 0.61
C SER A 44 -11.14 -3.63 -0.04
N THR A 45 -11.17 -2.92 -1.18
CA THR A 45 -9.96 -2.41 -1.84
C THR A 45 -9.13 -1.52 -0.91
N LYS A 46 -9.77 -0.73 -0.04
CA LYS A 46 -9.07 0.09 0.97
C LYS A 46 -8.30 -0.77 1.96
N GLN A 47 -8.85 -1.91 2.37
CA GLN A 47 -8.17 -2.84 3.27
C GLN A 47 -6.95 -3.47 2.58
N ALA A 48 -7.09 -3.95 1.35
CA ALA A 48 -5.98 -4.52 0.59
C ALA A 48 -4.85 -3.49 0.40
N ILE A 49 -5.17 -2.25 0.00
CA ILE A 49 -4.20 -1.16 -0.07
C ILE A 49 -3.52 -0.91 1.30
N ALA A 50 -4.30 -0.87 2.38
CA ALA A 50 -3.75 -0.64 3.73
C ALA A 50 -2.79 -1.76 4.18
N ILE A 51 -3.06 -3.01 3.79
CA ILE A 51 -2.16 -4.15 4.05
C ILE A 51 -0.85 -3.96 3.27
N GLY A 52 -0.89 -3.65 1.98
CA GLY A 52 0.29 -3.39 1.16
C GLY A 52 1.14 -2.23 1.71
N LEU A 53 0.52 -1.10 2.06
CA LEU A 53 1.22 0.04 2.68
C LEU A 53 1.83 -0.31 4.06
N SER A 54 1.18 -1.18 4.82
CA SER A 54 1.69 -1.67 6.10
C SER A 54 2.92 -2.58 5.90
N LYS A 55 2.88 -3.47 4.89
CA LYS A 55 4.02 -4.29 4.48
C LYS A 55 5.21 -3.42 4.06
N ALA A 56 4.98 -2.41 3.21
CA ALA A 56 6.02 -1.47 2.75
C ALA A 56 6.72 -0.77 3.92
N ARG A 57 5.95 -0.23 4.88
CA ARG A 57 6.54 0.44 6.07
C ARG A 57 7.38 -0.51 6.91
N ARG A 58 6.92 -1.74 7.08
CA ARG A 58 7.67 -2.77 7.85
C ARG A 58 8.90 -3.28 7.10
N ALA A 59 8.89 -3.24 5.77
CA ALA A 59 10.06 -3.53 4.94
C ALA A 59 11.08 -2.39 4.89
N GLY A 60 10.82 -1.26 5.57
CA GLY A 60 11.76 -0.15 5.67
C GLY A 60 11.56 0.98 4.66
N VAL A 61 10.53 0.92 3.81
CA VAL A 61 10.18 2.04 2.94
C VAL A 61 9.84 3.27 3.79
N LYS A 62 10.49 4.41 3.52
CA LYS A 62 10.33 5.67 4.28
C LYS A 62 8.97 6.35 4.04
N LEU A 63 7.91 5.58 4.01
CA LEU A 63 6.53 6.05 3.81
C LEU A 63 5.97 6.58 5.13
N ARG A 64 5.92 7.91 5.25
CA ARG A 64 5.38 8.58 6.44
C ARG A 64 3.92 8.22 6.73
N ALA A 65 3.54 8.28 8.00
CA ALA A 65 2.13 8.18 8.39
C ALA A 65 1.34 9.38 7.82
N PRO A 66 0.04 9.20 7.52
CA PRO A 66 -0.81 10.29 7.05
C PRO A 66 -0.85 11.45 8.06
N ARG A 67 -0.89 12.69 7.57
CA ARG A 67 -1.03 13.89 8.41
C ARG A 67 -2.40 13.94 9.09
N LYS A 68 -2.51 14.73 10.16
CA LYS A 68 -3.79 15.06 10.82
C LYS A 68 -4.77 15.59 9.75
N GLY A 69 -6.04 15.21 9.82
CA GLY A 69 -7.06 15.59 8.82
C GLY A 69 -7.08 14.76 7.53
N LYS A 70 -6.02 13.98 7.21
CA LYS A 70 -5.98 13.16 5.98
C LYS A 70 -6.41 11.70 6.20
N ALA A 71 -6.47 11.25 7.45
CA ALA A 71 -6.95 9.92 7.82
C ALA A 71 -7.40 9.90 9.29
N PRO A 72 -8.29 8.95 9.68
CA PRO A 72 -8.69 8.76 11.07
C PRO A 72 -7.49 8.54 11.99
N ALA A 73 -7.61 8.97 13.26
CA ALA A 73 -6.54 8.87 14.25
C ALA A 73 -6.02 7.42 14.42
N ALA A 74 -6.93 6.44 14.40
CA ALA A 74 -6.57 5.03 14.49
C ALA A 74 -5.67 4.59 13.32
N THR A 75 -5.98 5.00 12.08
CA THR A 75 -5.16 4.71 10.88
C THR A 75 -3.80 5.36 10.98
N ARG A 76 -3.72 6.62 11.45
CA ARG A 76 -2.45 7.32 11.64
C ARG A 76 -1.57 6.63 12.69
N ARG A 77 -2.16 6.24 13.84
CA ARG A 77 -1.45 5.48 14.89
C ARG A 77 -0.92 4.14 14.39
N LYS A 78 -1.73 3.39 13.63
CA LYS A 78 -1.28 2.13 13.01
C LYS A 78 -0.10 2.36 12.06
N ALA A 79 -0.19 3.35 11.17
CA ALA A 79 0.87 3.68 10.24
C ALA A 79 2.17 4.09 10.95
N ALA A 80 2.10 4.93 11.97
CA ALA A 80 3.26 5.32 12.78
C ALA A 80 3.89 4.10 13.50
N ARG A 81 3.06 3.19 14.01
CA ARG A 81 3.54 1.94 14.62
C ARG A 81 4.24 1.04 13.59
N ASP A 82 3.73 0.93 12.36
CA ASP A 82 4.34 0.13 11.31
C ASP A 82 5.69 0.72 10.87
N VAL A 83 5.84 2.04 10.82
CA VAL A 83 7.13 2.72 10.58
C VAL A 83 8.16 2.36 11.68
N ARG A 84 7.74 2.40 12.95
CA ARG A 84 8.62 1.99 14.07
C ARG A 84 9.00 0.52 13.98
N ARG A 85 8.08 -0.35 13.59
CA ARG A 85 8.34 -1.79 13.43
C ARG A 85 9.30 -2.09 12.28
N GLY A 86 9.30 -1.31 11.22
CA GLY A 86 10.26 -1.43 10.12
C GLY A 86 11.70 -1.20 10.54
N LYS A 87 11.92 -0.49 11.66
CA LYS A 87 13.23 -0.28 12.27
C LYS A 87 13.60 -1.37 13.29
N SER A 88 12.67 -2.22 13.66
CA SER A 88 12.86 -3.26 14.68
C SER A 88 13.08 -4.62 14.04
N ARG A 89 14.11 -5.36 14.52
CA ARG A 89 14.38 -6.76 14.12
C ARG A 89 13.43 -7.79 14.78
N LYS A 90 12.50 -7.35 15.65
CA LYS A 90 11.57 -8.25 16.34
C LYS A 90 10.59 -8.91 15.37
N LYS A 91 10.56 -10.23 15.34
CA LYS A 91 9.60 -11.00 14.54
C LYS A 91 8.17 -10.79 15.04
N PRO A 92 7.15 -10.80 14.16
CA PRO A 92 5.74 -10.78 14.56
C PRO A 92 5.39 -12.02 15.37
N SER A 93 4.44 -11.89 16.31
CA SER A 93 3.89 -13.04 17.03
C SER A 93 3.25 -14.04 16.05
N ALA A 94 3.70 -15.30 16.11
CA ALA A 94 3.20 -16.37 15.23
C ALA A 94 1.69 -16.61 15.41
N THR A 95 1.19 -16.54 16.63
CA THR A 95 -0.24 -16.70 16.96
C THR A 95 -1.07 -15.60 16.31
N ARG A 96 -0.63 -14.33 16.45
CA ARG A 96 -1.31 -13.18 15.81
C ARG A 96 -1.26 -13.26 14.29
N ALA A 97 -0.13 -13.66 13.72
CA ALA A 97 0.02 -13.82 12.27
C ALA A 97 -0.92 -14.90 11.72
N ARG A 98 -1.05 -16.05 12.43
CA ARG A 98 -2.00 -17.11 12.07
C ARG A 98 -3.45 -16.65 12.15
N ALA A 99 -3.84 -15.97 13.22
CA ALA A 99 -5.19 -15.44 13.40
C ALA A 99 -5.58 -14.46 12.28
N VAL A 100 -4.70 -13.50 11.94
CA VAL A 100 -4.92 -12.55 10.85
C VAL A 100 -5.03 -13.27 9.50
N ARG A 101 -4.15 -14.23 9.22
CA ARG A 101 -4.21 -15.02 7.97
C ARG A 101 -5.50 -15.82 7.88
N LYS A 102 -5.96 -16.46 8.96
CA LYS A 102 -7.23 -17.19 9.01
C LYS A 102 -8.41 -16.25 8.76
N ALA A 103 -8.41 -15.05 9.33
CA ALA A 103 -9.45 -14.05 9.08
C ALA A 103 -9.46 -13.59 7.61
N LEU A 104 -8.29 -13.27 7.02
CA LEU A 104 -8.19 -12.85 5.62
C LEU A 104 -8.59 -13.95 4.63
N LYS A 105 -8.32 -15.22 4.93
CA LYS A 105 -8.76 -16.34 4.08
C LYS A 105 -10.28 -16.49 3.97
N ARG A 106 -11.04 -15.96 4.93
CA ARG A 106 -12.51 -15.95 4.91
C ARG A 106 -13.11 -14.79 4.12
N GLU A 107 -12.29 -13.79 3.77
CA GLU A 107 -12.72 -12.63 3.00
C GLU A 107 -12.77 -12.94 1.50
N GLY A 108 -13.65 -12.26 0.77
CA GLY A 108 -13.79 -12.43 -0.67
C GLY A 108 -12.66 -11.76 -1.47
N HIS A 109 -12.57 -12.11 -2.76
CA HIS A 109 -11.52 -11.62 -3.67
C HIS A 109 -11.94 -10.40 -4.51
N ARG A 110 -13.21 -9.97 -4.41
CA ARG A 110 -13.78 -8.86 -5.20
C ARG A 110 -13.06 -7.52 -4.99
N ALA A 111 -12.35 -7.37 -3.88
CA ALA A 111 -11.60 -6.17 -3.52
C ALA A 111 -10.49 -5.80 -4.53
N ALA A 112 -9.91 -6.78 -5.23
CA ALA A 112 -8.81 -6.60 -6.18
C ALA A 112 -9.26 -6.60 -7.65
N THR A 113 -10.57 -6.59 -7.95
CA THR A 113 -11.06 -6.51 -9.33
C THR A 113 -10.76 -5.14 -9.95
N LYS A 114 -10.59 -5.09 -11.28
CA LYS A 114 -10.40 -3.84 -12.03
C LYS A 114 -11.50 -2.81 -11.70
N LYS A 115 -12.77 -3.26 -11.63
CA LYS A 115 -13.94 -2.42 -11.28
C LYS A 115 -13.81 -1.81 -9.87
N SER A 116 -13.42 -2.60 -8.88
CA SER A 116 -13.26 -2.14 -7.49
C SER A 116 -12.09 -1.15 -7.36
N LEU A 117 -10.96 -1.43 -8.02
CA LEU A 117 -9.81 -0.54 -8.08
C LEU A 117 -10.14 0.78 -8.77
N ALA A 118 -10.82 0.76 -9.91
CA ALA A 118 -11.25 1.96 -10.61
C ALA A 118 -12.21 2.82 -9.76
N ARG A 119 -13.15 2.20 -9.05
CA ARG A 119 -14.04 2.89 -8.11
C ARG A 119 -13.25 3.54 -6.98
N GLN A 120 -12.29 2.85 -6.40
CA GLN A 120 -11.43 3.39 -5.35
C GLN A 120 -10.58 4.57 -5.86
N ALA A 121 -10.00 4.46 -7.05
CA ALA A 121 -9.21 5.51 -7.66
C ALA A 121 -10.05 6.77 -7.91
N ARG A 122 -11.26 6.64 -8.47
CA ARG A 122 -12.19 7.76 -8.68
C ARG A 122 -12.59 8.42 -7.37
N SER A 123 -12.95 7.64 -6.35
CA SER A 123 -13.30 8.16 -5.02
C SER A 123 -12.12 8.89 -4.37
N ALA A 124 -10.90 8.38 -4.50
CA ALA A 124 -9.70 9.04 -4.00
C ALA A 124 -9.39 10.34 -4.76
N ALA A 125 -9.55 10.35 -6.10
CA ALA A 125 -9.37 11.53 -6.93
C ALA A 125 -10.39 12.63 -6.61
N ALA A 126 -11.67 12.27 -6.40
CA ALA A 126 -12.73 13.23 -6.08
C ALA A 126 -12.49 13.97 -4.75
N ARG A 127 -11.78 13.36 -3.78
CA ARG A 127 -11.41 14.01 -2.51
C ARG A 127 -10.23 14.96 -2.62
N ARG A 128 -9.57 15.02 -3.77
CA ARG A 128 -8.44 15.92 -4.01
C ARG A 128 -8.93 17.21 -4.61
N SER A 129 -8.32 18.35 -4.24
CA SER A 129 -8.61 19.64 -4.87
C SER A 129 -8.26 19.60 -6.37
N ALA A 130 -8.92 20.43 -7.16
CA ALA A 130 -8.65 20.58 -8.60
C ALA A 130 -7.16 20.90 -8.85
N ALA A 131 -6.59 21.82 -8.07
CA ALA A 131 -5.16 22.15 -8.15
C ALA A 131 -4.24 20.96 -7.87
N SER A 132 -4.59 20.10 -6.91
CA SER A 132 -3.83 18.88 -6.61
C SER A 132 -3.90 17.86 -7.76
N ARG A 133 -5.07 17.73 -8.40
CA ARG A 133 -5.26 16.85 -9.57
C ARG A 133 -4.47 17.36 -10.77
N SER A 134 -4.51 18.64 -11.05
CA SER A 134 -3.74 19.28 -12.13
C SER A 134 -2.24 19.10 -11.96
N ARG A 135 -1.71 19.34 -10.74
CA ARG A 135 -0.28 19.11 -10.46
C ARG A 135 0.12 17.65 -10.69
N ALA A 136 -0.72 16.70 -10.28
CA ALA A 136 -0.43 15.28 -10.49
C ALA A 136 -0.42 14.91 -11.99
N ALA A 137 -1.36 15.47 -12.77
CA ALA A 137 -1.40 15.27 -14.23
C ALA A 137 -0.16 15.85 -14.93
N LYS A 138 0.25 17.08 -14.57
CA LYS A 138 1.47 17.72 -15.11
C LYS A 138 2.71 16.88 -14.78
N LYS A 139 2.82 16.38 -13.53
CA LYS A 139 3.94 15.53 -13.12
C LYS A 139 3.97 14.20 -13.90
N ALA A 140 2.81 13.58 -14.10
CA ALA A 140 2.70 12.35 -14.89
C ALA A 140 3.10 12.56 -16.36
N ALA A 141 2.66 13.68 -16.97
CA ALA A 141 3.05 14.05 -18.33
C ALA A 141 4.56 14.27 -18.45
N ALA A 142 5.17 14.99 -17.51
CA ALA A 142 6.61 15.20 -17.47
C ALA A 142 7.41 13.89 -17.32
N THR A 143 6.91 12.93 -16.52
CA THR A 143 7.53 11.62 -16.37
C THR A 143 7.48 10.80 -17.67
N ARG A 144 6.35 10.87 -18.41
CA ARG A 144 6.22 10.18 -19.70
C ARG A 144 7.18 10.72 -20.77
N LYS A 145 7.43 12.04 -20.78
CA LYS A 145 8.39 12.66 -21.70
C LYS A 145 9.85 12.23 -21.47
N LYS A 146 10.18 11.75 -20.27
CA LYS A 146 11.55 11.33 -19.91
C LYS A 146 11.80 9.84 -20.17
N ARG A 147 10.81 9.10 -20.60
CA ARG A 147 10.89 7.70 -21.01
C ARG A 147 10.96 7.56 -22.53
#